data_1aff7df2c9e1e7ceb93f6c71d579247c
#
_entry.id   1aff7df2c9e1e7ceb93f6c71d579247c
#
_cell.length_a   1.000
_cell.length_b   1.000
_cell.length_c   1.000
_cell.angle_alpha   90.00
_cell.angle_beta   90.00
_cell.angle_gamma   90.00
#
_symmetry.space_group_name_H-M   'P 1'
#
loop_
_entity.id
_entity.type
_entity.pdbx_description
1 polymer ?
#
loop_
_entity_poly.entity_id
_entity_poly.type
_entity_poly.pdbx_seq_one_letter_code
_entity_poly.pdbx_strand_id
1 'polypeptide(L)' 'MVRLRILEILKEQNHTKYWLFKQMDLSYQNFNRMVMNETRSIRFENLDVLSTILNCPVGDLFEKTENLDEMEPVKKN' A
#
# COMPACT_ATOMS: atom_id res chain seq x y z
N MET A 1 -8.46 -9.13 5.73
CA MET A 1 -8.27 -7.69 5.64
C MET A 1 -7.45 -7.38 4.40
N VAL A 2 -7.85 -6.36 3.68
CA VAL A 2 -7.11 -5.95 2.47
C VAL A 2 -6.13 -4.86 2.84
N ARG A 3 -4.92 -4.95 2.33
CA ARG A 3 -3.90 -3.94 2.59
C ARG A 3 -3.04 -3.76 1.36
N LEU A 4 -2.30 -2.66 1.32
CA LEU A 4 -1.36 -2.39 0.24
C LEU A 4 -0.01 -3.03 0.57
N ARG A 5 0.67 -3.50 -0.48
CA ARG A 5 1.98 -4.14 -0.34
C ARG A 5 3.11 -3.25 -0.79
N ILE A 6 2.97 -1.94 -0.65
CA ILE A 6 3.92 -1.01 -1.25
C ILE A 6 5.32 -1.20 -0.68
N LEU A 7 5.44 -1.33 0.65
CA LEU A 7 6.75 -1.50 1.25
C LEU A 7 7.43 -2.79 0.81
N GLU A 8 6.66 -3.86 0.68
CA GLU A 8 7.18 -5.13 0.24
C GLU A 8 7.69 -5.05 -1.20
N ILE A 9 6.92 -4.39 -2.06
CA ILE A 9 7.30 -4.24 -3.46
C ILE A 9 8.57 -3.39 -3.57
N LEU A 10 8.64 -2.31 -2.82
CA LEU A 10 9.84 -1.46 -2.83
C LEU A 10 11.06 -2.26 -2.41
N LYS A 11 10.91 -3.09 -1.38
CA LYS A 11 12.02 -3.89 -0.91
C LYS A 11 12.45 -4.90 -1.98
N GLU A 12 11.49 -5.54 -2.62
CA GLU A 12 11.77 -6.49 -3.68
C GLU A 12 12.50 -5.86 -4.85
N GLN A 13 12.22 -4.59 -5.11
CA GLN A 13 12.81 -3.88 -6.24
C GLN A 13 14.04 -3.06 -5.85
N ASN A 14 14.44 -3.12 -4.57
CA ASN A 14 15.58 -2.36 -4.06
C ASN A 14 15.40 -0.85 -4.19
N HIS A 15 14.19 -0.38 -3.96
CA HIS A 15 13.89 1.05 -3.95
C HIS A 15 13.49 1.47 -2.54
N THR A 16 13.73 2.76 -2.23
CA THR A 16 13.39 3.32 -0.93
C THR A 16 12.02 4.00 -0.97
N LYS A 17 11.45 4.21 0.20
CA LYS A 17 10.23 5.01 0.32
C LYS A 17 10.42 6.38 -0.31
N TYR A 18 11.57 7.00 -0.07
CA TYR A 18 11.83 8.35 -0.58
C TYR A 18 11.86 8.37 -2.10
N TRP A 19 12.44 7.33 -2.70
CA TRP A 19 12.46 7.20 -4.15
C TRP A 19 11.04 7.24 -4.73
N LEU A 20 10.11 6.53 -4.08
CA LEU A 20 8.73 6.51 -4.52
C LEU A 20 8.05 7.84 -4.24
N PHE A 21 8.26 8.39 -3.04
CA PHE A 21 7.62 9.65 -2.65
C PHE A 21 7.92 10.76 -3.64
N LYS A 22 9.16 10.83 -4.10
CA LYS A 22 9.56 11.92 -5.02
C LYS A 22 8.82 11.86 -6.34
N GLN A 23 8.24 10.74 -6.67
CA GLN A 23 7.55 10.57 -7.96
C GLN A 23 6.05 10.72 -7.84
N MET A 24 5.53 10.88 -6.64
CA MET A 24 4.10 11.01 -6.44
C MET A 24 3.76 12.43 -6.01
N ASP A 25 2.61 12.89 -6.45
CA ASP A 25 2.18 14.26 -6.13
C ASP A 25 1.32 14.22 -4.88
N LEU A 26 1.94 13.92 -3.76
CA LEU A 26 1.25 13.82 -2.47
C LEU A 26 2.10 14.50 -1.42
N SER A 27 1.44 15.06 -0.39
CA SER A 27 2.19 15.50 0.77
C SER A 27 2.84 14.30 1.42
N TYR A 28 3.94 14.49 2.12
CA TYR A 28 4.61 13.37 2.76
C TYR A 28 3.70 12.69 3.78
N GLN A 29 2.89 13.47 4.49
CA GLN A 29 1.99 12.90 5.47
C GLN A 29 0.98 11.96 4.83
N ASN A 30 0.36 12.37 3.72
CA ASN A 30 -0.59 11.53 3.02
C ASN A 30 0.09 10.32 2.40
N PHE A 31 1.28 10.52 1.82
CA PHE A 31 2.05 9.44 1.26
C PHE A 31 2.38 8.40 2.33
N ASN A 32 2.87 8.84 3.47
CA ASN A 32 3.29 7.93 4.52
C ASN A 32 2.10 7.13 5.07
N ARG A 33 0.96 7.78 5.23
CA ARG A 33 -0.24 7.08 5.70
C ARG A 33 -0.66 5.99 4.72
N MET A 34 -0.56 6.27 3.43
CA MET A 34 -0.89 5.29 2.41
C MET A 34 0.07 4.10 2.48
N VAL A 35 1.37 4.38 2.52
CA VAL A 35 2.38 3.33 2.50
C VAL A 35 2.33 2.47 3.75
N MET A 36 1.97 3.07 4.88
CA MET A 36 1.89 2.35 6.15
C MET A 36 0.52 1.73 6.41
N ASN A 37 -0.34 1.78 5.41
CA ASN A 37 -1.69 1.20 5.52
C ASN A 37 -2.53 1.83 6.62
N GLU A 38 -2.35 3.14 6.80
CA GLU A 38 -3.13 3.88 7.79
C GLU A 38 -4.33 4.58 7.17
N THR A 39 -4.57 4.38 5.87
CA THR A 39 -5.70 4.96 5.20
C THR A 39 -6.73 3.87 4.93
N ARG A 40 -7.99 4.26 4.81
CA ARG A 40 -9.06 3.32 4.53
C ARG A 40 -9.54 3.41 3.10
N SER A 41 -9.00 4.31 2.33
CA SER A 41 -9.37 4.46 0.92
C SER A 41 -8.17 4.95 0.15
N ILE A 42 -8.19 4.73 -1.15
CA ILE A 42 -7.13 5.21 -2.01
C ILE A 42 -7.79 5.62 -3.31
N ARG A 43 -7.33 6.73 -3.87
CA ARG A 43 -7.91 7.23 -5.11
C ARG A 43 -7.42 6.41 -6.28
N PHE A 44 -8.26 6.26 -7.28
CA PHE A 44 -7.89 5.53 -8.48
C PHE A 44 -6.67 6.14 -9.16
N GLU A 45 -6.54 7.46 -9.14
CA GLU A 45 -5.36 8.11 -9.71
C GLU A 45 -4.08 7.64 -9.04
N ASN A 46 -4.11 7.47 -7.72
CA ASN A 46 -2.94 7.02 -7.00
C ASN A 46 -2.62 5.57 -7.30
N LEU A 47 -3.64 4.74 -7.49
CA LEU A 47 -3.42 3.35 -7.88
C LEU A 47 -2.76 3.28 -9.26
N ASP A 48 -3.24 4.11 -10.19
CA ASP A 48 -2.69 4.16 -11.52
C ASP A 48 -1.22 4.57 -11.49
N VAL A 49 -0.91 5.61 -10.74
CA VAL A 49 0.46 6.11 -10.62
C VAL A 49 1.36 5.04 -9.99
N LEU A 50 0.88 4.41 -8.92
CA LEU A 50 1.67 3.38 -8.25
C LEU A 50 1.97 2.20 -9.17
N SER A 51 0.97 1.72 -9.89
CA SER A 51 1.19 0.58 -10.77
C SER A 51 2.17 0.93 -11.89
N THR A 52 2.14 2.16 -12.36
CA THR A 52 3.05 2.62 -13.39
C THR A 52 4.48 2.74 -12.86
N ILE A 53 4.65 3.40 -11.72
CA ILE A 53 5.98 3.60 -11.15
C ILE A 53 6.60 2.27 -10.73
N LEU A 54 5.82 1.42 -10.10
CA LEU A 54 6.31 0.13 -9.61
C LEU A 54 6.30 -0.95 -10.68
N ASN A 55 5.75 -0.62 -11.83
CA ASN A 55 5.74 -1.49 -13.01
C ASN A 55 5.13 -2.85 -12.67
N CYS A 56 3.95 -2.84 -12.09
CA CYS A 56 3.23 -4.06 -11.76
C CYS A 56 1.74 -3.85 -11.97
N PRO A 57 0.98 -4.92 -12.16
CA PRO A 57 -0.48 -4.80 -12.28
C PRO A 57 -1.08 -4.22 -11.00
N VAL A 58 -2.18 -3.49 -11.14
CA VAL A 58 -2.84 -2.89 -9.99
C VAL A 58 -3.17 -3.93 -8.92
N GLY A 59 -3.60 -5.12 -9.34
CA GLY A 59 -3.92 -6.17 -8.37
C GLY A 59 -2.76 -6.59 -7.51
N ASP A 60 -1.52 -6.46 -8.02
CA ASP A 60 -0.36 -6.83 -7.24
C ASP A 60 -0.02 -5.82 -6.16
N LEU A 61 -0.67 -4.67 -6.15
CA LEU A 61 -0.46 -3.67 -5.09
C LEU A 61 -1.15 -4.08 -3.80
N PHE A 62 -2.05 -5.04 -3.84
CA PHE A 62 -2.87 -5.41 -2.70
C PHE A 62 -2.61 -6.83 -2.25
N GLU A 63 -2.90 -7.10 -1.00
CA GLU A 63 -2.99 -8.47 -0.52
C GLU A 63 -4.14 -8.54 0.47
N LYS A 64 -4.71 -9.72 0.60
CA LYS A 64 -5.72 -9.96 1.60
C LYS A 64 -5.11 -10.89 2.63
N THR A 65 -5.01 -10.43 3.87
CA THR A 65 -4.40 -11.23 4.90
C THR A 65 -5.47 -11.96 5.68
N GLU A 66 -5.16 -13.18 6.06
CA GLU A 66 -6.01 -13.94 6.93
C GLU A 66 -5.39 -13.83 8.29
N ASN A 67 -5.74 -12.82 8.97
CA ASN A 67 -5.08 -12.56 10.21
C ASN A 67 -5.93 -13.08 11.33
N LEU A 68 -5.73 -14.33 11.65
CA LEU A 68 -6.56 -14.94 12.65
C LEU A 68 -6.46 -14.28 13.98
N ASP A 69 -5.34 -13.73 14.29
CA ASP A 69 -5.18 -13.01 15.55
C ASP A 69 -6.06 -11.80 15.59
N GLU A 70 -6.27 -11.16 14.48
CA GLU A 70 -7.13 -10.02 14.43
C GLU A 70 -8.56 -10.41 14.38
N MET A 71 -8.85 -11.57 13.84
CA MET A 71 -10.21 -11.96 13.67
C MET A 71 -10.80 -12.50 14.90
N GLU A 72 -10.01 -12.95 15.81
CA GLU A 72 -10.53 -13.44 16.96
C GLU A 72 -11.25 -12.50 17.75
N PRO A 73 -11.01 -11.58 17.79
CA PRO A 73 -11.74 -10.73 18.70
C PRO A 73 -13.07 -10.39 18.14
N VAL A 74 -12.74 -10.89 17.74
CA VAL A 74 -13.61 -10.82 17.36
C VAL A 74 -14.43 -11.10 17.16
N LYS A 75 -14.40 -11.25 17.10
CA LYS A 75 -15.12 -11.62 16.79
C LYS A 75 -15.79 -11.76 16.68
N LYS A 76 -15.77 -11.74 16.70
CA LYS A 76 -16.45 -11.95 16.50
C LYS A 76 -17.00 -12.09 16.43
N ASN A 77 -17.00 -11.92 16.53
CA ASN A 77 -17.63 -12.15 16.51
C ASN A 77 -18.07 -12.24 16.47
#